data_169bbd103d420ebbe748d23bf32873b3
#
_entry.id   169bbd103d420ebbe748d23bf32873b3
#
_cell.length_a   1.000
_cell.length_b   1.000
_cell.length_c   1.000
_cell.angle_alpha   90.00
_cell.angle_beta   90.00
_cell.angle_gamma   90.00
#
_symmetry.space_group_name_H-M   'P 1'
#
loop_
_entity.id
_entity.type
_entity.pdbx_description
1 polymer ?
#
loop_
_entity_poly.entity_id
_entity_poly.type
_entity_poly.pdbx_seq_one_letter_code
_entity_poly.pdbx_strand_id
1 'polypeptide(L)'
;MNYIFAFALGIGFAAGLRALTPPAVVAWAAHLGWLNLNNSPLAFMGSTIAVIIFSLLAVFELIGDVRPRTPKRTAPMPLVARILMGGLCGACICAATNQLIFIGAILGGVGGIIGAFAGYEIRRRLVSGLNIKDIFIAALEDVVTIGLACLFVTR
;
A
#
# COMPACT_ATOMS: atom_id res chain seq x y z
N MET A 1 21.79 -3.21 -3.33
CA MET A 1 21.27 -1.85 -3.61
C MET A 1 20.06 -1.86 -4.54
N ASN A 2 20.08 -2.63 -5.62
CA ASN A 2 18.98 -2.65 -6.61
C ASN A 2 17.65 -3.23 -6.09
N TYR A 3 17.69 -4.18 -5.13
CA TYR A 3 16.48 -4.78 -4.56
C TYR A 3 15.71 -3.83 -3.63
N ILE A 4 16.35 -2.83 -3.02
CA ILE A 4 15.65 -1.83 -2.19
C ILE A 4 14.69 -1.00 -3.04
N PHE A 5 15.13 -0.59 -4.22
CA PHE A 5 14.29 0.12 -5.18
C PHE A 5 13.15 -0.76 -5.71
N ALA A 6 13.43 -2.06 -5.93
CA ALA A 6 12.40 -3.03 -6.28
C ALA A 6 11.37 -3.19 -5.13
N PHE A 7 11.82 -3.16 -3.88
CA PHE A 7 10.92 -3.19 -2.71
C PHE A 7 10.08 -1.92 -2.58
N ALA A 8 10.67 -0.74 -2.83
CA ALA A 8 9.93 0.51 -2.86
C ALA A 8 8.84 0.51 -3.95
N LEU A 9 9.17 0.00 -5.14
CA LEU A 9 8.20 -0.19 -6.22
C LEU A 9 7.12 -1.22 -5.84
N GLY A 10 7.53 -2.34 -5.24
CA GLY A 10 6.63 -3.43 -4.85
C GLY A 10 5.64 -3.03 -3.75
N ILE A 11 6.08 -2.29 -2.73
CA ILE A 11 5.17 -1.79 -1.70
C ILE A 11 4.23 -0.72 -2.27
N GLY A 12 4.70 0.07 -3.22
CA GLY A 12 3.85 0.97 -4.00
C GLY A 12 2.79 0.22 -4.79
N PHE A 13 3.15 -0.88 -5.44
CA PHE A 13 2.20 -1.76 -6.13
C PHE A 13 1.13 -2.29 -5.18
N ALA A 14 1.52 -2.74 -3.99
CA ALA A 14 0.57 -3.14 -2.95
C ALA A 14 -0.38 -1.99 -2.56
N ALA A 15 0.13 -0.75 -2.45
CA ALA A 15 -0.70 0.43 -2.22
C ALA A 15 -1.63 0.75 -3.40
N GLY A 16 -1.25 0.36 -4.61
CA GLY A 16 -2.13 0.42 -5.79
C GLY A 16 -3.30 -0.55 -5.71
N LEU A 17 -3.10 -1.70 -5.09
CA LEU A 17 -4.19 -2.65 -4.82
C LEU A 17 -5.10 -2.13 -3.69
N ARG A 18 -4.50 -1.67 -2.59
CA ARG A 18 -5.18 -1.11 -1.41
C ARG A 18 -4.43 0.13 -0.92
N ALA A 19 -5.08 1.28 -0.92
CA ALA A 19 -4.40 2.55 -0.63
C ALA A 19 -3.91 2.65 0.82
N LEU A 20 -4.68 2.18 1.79
CA LEU A 20 -4.46 2.43 3.21
C LEU A 20 -3.87 1.23 3.97
N THR A 21 -3.94 0.02 3.42
CA THR A 21 -3.38 -1.18 4.05
C THR A 21 -1.85 -1.16 4.10
N PRO A 22 -1.09 -0.88 3.03
CA PRO A 22 0.36 -0.80 3.11
C PRO A 22 0.89 0.27 4.07
N PRO A 23 0.35 1.51 4.11
CA PRO A 23 0.75 2.47 5.14
C PRO A 23 0.53 1.98 6.57
N ALA A 24 -0.56 1.26 6.82
CA ALA A 24 -0.81 0.64 8.13
C ALA A 24 0.27 -0.39 8.48
N VAL A 25 0.63 -1.27 7.54
CA VAL A 25 1.70 -2.26 7.74
C VAL A 25 3.05 -1.58 7.98
N VAL A 26 3.38 -0.53 7.21
CA VAL A 26 4.61 0.26 7.39
C VAL A 26 4.63 0.93 8.76
N ALA A 27 3.51 1.51 9.21
CA ALA A 27 3.42 2.14 10.53
C ALA A 27 3.63 1.11 11.65
N TRP A 28 3.02 -0.06 11.56
CA TRP A 28 3.24 -1.15 12.51
C TRP A 28 4.69 -1.62 12.51
N ALA A 29 5.29 -1.80 11.35
CA ALA A 29 6.68 -2.23 11.22
C ALA A 29 7.66 -1.22 11.82
N ALA A 30 7.41 0.07 11.59
CA ALA A 30 8.20 1.14 12.19
C ALA A 30 8.03 1.20 13.71
N HIS A 31 6.79 1.03 14.20
CA HIS A 31 6.48 1.01 15.63
C HIS A 31 7.12 -0.17 16.37
N LEU A 32 7.13 -1.35 15.74
CA LEU A 32 7.73 -2.56 16.29
C LEU A 32 9.26 -2.61 16.14
N GLY A 33 9.86 -1.60 15.50
CA GLY A 33 11.30 -1.52 15.29
C GLY A 33 11.84 -2.38 14.14
N TRP A 34 10.98 -2.96 13.32
CA TRP A 34 11.39 -3.71 12.12
C TRP A 34 11.89 -2.78 11.02
N LEU A 35 11.36 -1.57 10.97
CA LEU A 35 11.74 -0.53 10.04
C LEU A 35 12.28 0.67 10.81
N ASN A 36 13.58 0.95 10.71
CA ASN A 36 14.21 2.03 11.47
C ASN A 36 14.07 3.36 10.74
N LEU A 37 13.11 4.17 11.17
CA LEU A 37 12.84 5.50 10.61
C LEU A 37 13.30 6.65 11.52
N ASN A 38 13.97 6.36 12.65
CA ASN A 38 14.27 7.35 13.69
C ASN A 38 15.12 8.52 13.21
N ASN A 39 15.99 8.30 12.23
CA ASN A 39 16.88 9.33 11.67
C ASN A 39 16.32 9.99 10.40
N SER A 40 15.04 9.85 10.13
CA SER A 40 14.41 10.40 8.94
C SER A 40 13.23 11.31 9.30
N PRO A 41 12.81 12.21 8.38
CA PRO A 41 11.61 13.01 8.58
C PRO A 41 10.33 12.15 8.63
N LEU A 42 10.41 10.86 8.28
CA LEU A 42 9.33 9.90 8.32
C LEU A 42 9.22 9.14 9.64
N ALA A 43 9.97 9.54 10.67
CA ALA A 43 9.92 8.94 12.01
C ALA A 43 8.51 8.95 12.62
N PHE A 44 7.65 9.89 12.23
CA PHE A 44 6.25 9.96 12.68
C PHE A 44 5.44 8.69 12.33
N MET A 45 5.82 7.97 11.27
CA MET A 45 5.16 6.72 10.88
C MET A 45 5.25 5.63 11.96
N GLY A 46 6.30 5.65 12.78
CA GLY A 46 6.48 4.74 13.92
C GLY A 46 5.73 5.17 15.18
N SER A 47 5.06 6.31 15.20
CA SER A 47 4.30 6.78 16.35
C SER A 47 3.02 5.97 16.57
N THR A 48 2.59 5.86 17.84
CA THR A 48 1.32 5.21 18.19
C THR A 48 0.14 5.87 17.48
N ILE A 49 0.17 7.19 17.32
CA ILE A 49 -0.87 7.95 16.63
C ILE A 49 -0.96 7.53 15.16
N ALA A 50 0.17 7.43 14.46
CA ALA A 50 0.20 6.97 13.06
C ALA A 50 -0.33 5.54 12.93
N VAL A 51 0.07 4.63 13.81
CA VAL A 51 -0.42 3.25 13.83
C VAL A 51 -1.95 3.21 13.98
N ILE A 52 -2.49 3.96 14.92
CA ILE A 52 -3.95 4.02 15.16
C ILE A 52 -4.67 4.60 13.94
N ILE A 53 -4.21 5.74 13.43
CA ILE A 53 -4.86 6.42 12.30
C ILE A 53 -4.85 5.52 11.05
N PHE A 54 -3.71 4.99 10.66
CA PHE A 54 -3.60 4.15 9.46
C PHE A 54 -4.34 2.82 9.61
N SER A 55 -4.36 2.23 10.81
CA SER A 55 -5.14 1.02 11.08
C SER A 55 -6.65 1.28 10.94
N LEU A 56 -7.15 2.37 11.51
CA LEU A 56 -8.55 2.77 11.36
C LEU A 56 -8.91 3.06 9.91
N LEU A 57 -8.06 3.79 9.18
CA LEU A 57 -8.28 4.09 7.77
C LEU A 57 -8.27 2.82 6.92
N ALA A 58 -7.39 1.87 7.21
CA ALA A 58 -7.37 0.57 6.52
C ALA A 58 -8.67 -0.22 6.75
N VAL A 59 -9.19 -0.21 7.97
CA VAL A 59 -10.48 -0.83 8.29
C VAL A 59 -11.63 -0.13 7.57
N PHE A 60 -11.62 1.20 7.52
CA PHE A 60 -12.63 1.96 6.75
C PHE A 60 -12.56 1.67 5.26
N GLU A 61 -11.37 1.54 4.70
CA GLU A 61 -11.20 1.13 3.30
C GLU A 61 -11.80 -0.27 3.05
N LEU A 62 -11.55 -1.19 3.96
CA LEU A 62 -12.09 -2.55 3.91
C LEU A 62 -13.63 -2.55 3.88
N ILE A 63 -14.24 -1.79 4.80
CA ILE A 63 -15.69 -1.66 4.90
C ILE A 63 -16.26 -0.95 3.66
N GLY A 64 -15.57 0.09 3.18
CA GLY A 64 -15.97 0.85 1.99
C GLY A 64 -16.03 -0.01 0.73
N ASP A 65 -15.08 -0.91 0.54
CA ASP A 65 -15.00 -1.77 -0.65
C ASP A 65 -16.12 -2.83 -0.74
N VAL A 66 -16.78 -3.12 0.37
CA VAL A 66 -17.93 -4.05 0.40
C VAL A 66 -19.23 -3.35 -0.06
N ARG A 67 -19.25 -2.02 -0.11
CA ARG A 67 -20.45 -1.26 -0.51
C ARG A 67 -20.58 -1.19 -2.02
N PRO A 68 -21.82 -1.35 -2.58
CA PRO A 68 -22.07 -1.38 -4.02
C PRO A 68 -21.84 -0.05 -4.74
N ARG A 69 -21.63 1.06 -4.02
CA ARG A 69 -21.43 2.42 -4.57
C ARG A 69 -19.98 2.91 -4.50
N THR A 70 -19.03 2.00 -4.37
CA THR A 70 -17.60 2.38 -4.30
C THR A 70 -17.12 2.91 -5.66
N PRO A 71 -16.45 4.09 -5.72
CA PRO A 71 -15.88 4.61 -6.96
C PRO A 71 -14.87 3.65 -7.58
N LYS A 72 -14.74 3.69 -8.91
CA LYS A 72 -13.70 2.90 -9.61
C LYS A 72 -12.32 3.27 -9.08
N ARG A 73 -11.44 2.27 -8.91
CA ARG A 73 -10.06 2.46 -8.39
C ARG A 73 -9.21 3.37 -9.27
N THR A 74 -9.51 3.41 -10.54
CA THR A 74 -8.84 4.26 -11.54
C THR A 74 -9.47 5.65 -11.64
N ALA A 75 -10.51 5.95 -10.87
CA ALA A 75 -11.05 7.29 -10.77
C ALA A 75 -10.01 8.26 -10.18
N PRO A 76 -10.03 9.57 -10.53
CA PRO A 76 -8.97 10.51 -10.14
C PRO A 76 -8.69 10.56 -8.65
N MET A 77 -9.71 10.64 -7.80
CA MET A 77 -9.52 10.73 -6.34
C MET A 77 -8.91 9.48 -5.71
N PRO A 78 -9.44 8.26 -5.93
CA PRO A 78 -8.81 7.04 -5.43
C PRO A 78 -7.41 6.81 -5.99
N LEU A 79 -7.16 7.17 -7.24
CA LEU A 79 -5.84 7.03 -7.86
C LEU A 79 -4.81 7.94 -7.20
N VAL A 80 -5.14 9.19 -6.94
CA VAL A 80 -4.25 10.14 -6.23
C VAL A 80 -3.91 9.60 -4.83
N ALA A 81 -4.90 9.10 -4.09
CA ALA A 81 -4.66 8.49 -2.78
C ALA A 81 -3.66 7.32 -2.87
N ARG A 82 -3.78 6.47 -3.89
CA ARG A 82 -2.86 5.33 -4.10
C ARG A 82 -1.46 5.77 -4.46
N ILE A 83 -1.32 6.79 -5.27
CA ILE A 83 -0.01 7.37 -5.63
C ILE A 83 0.65 7.96 -4.38
N LEU A 84 -0.07 8.73 -3.59
CA LEU A 84 0.44 9.37 -2.38
C LEU A 84 0.83 8.33 -1.32
N MET A 85 -0.02 7.35 -1.07
CA MET A 85 0.25 6.30 -0.08
C MET A 85 1.37 5.36 -0.55
N GLY A 86 1.40 5.01 -1.82
CA GLY A 86 2.49 4.25 -2.42
C GLY A 86 3.82 4.99 -2.33
N GLY A 87 3.81 6.28 -2.65
CA GLY A 87 4.98 7.16 -2.50
C GLY A 87 5.47 7.24 -1.06
N LEU A 88 4.56 7.39 -0.11
CA LEU A 88 4.88 7.41 1.33
C LEU A 88 5.54 6.10 1.78
N CYS A 89 4.96 4.95 1.41
CA CYS A 89 5.50 3.64 1.77
C CYS A 89 6.88 3.40 1.12
N GLY A 90 7.04 3.72 -0.16
CA GLY A 90 8.32 3.62 -0.87
C GLY A 90 9.39 4.53 -0.25
N ALA A 91 9.01 5.74 0.13
CA ALA A 91 9.89 6.68 0.86
C ALA A 91 10.36 6.09 2.20
N CYS A 92 9.47 5.43 2.96
CA CYS A 92 9.81 4.78 4.22
C CYS A 92 10.80 3.63 4.03
N ILE A 93 10.64 2.80 3.00
CA ILE A 93 11.59 1.71 2.68
C ILE A 93 12.98 2.27 2.39
N CYS A 94 13.08 3.31 1.56
CA CYS A 94 14.36 3.95 1.26
C CYS A 94 14.96 4.66 2.48
N ALA A 95 14.15 5.35 3.28
CA ALA A 95 14.60 6.02 4.49
C ALA A 95 15.19 5.03 5.51
N ALA A 96 14.55 3.90 5.72
CA ALA A 96 15.01 2.86 6.65
C ALA A 96 16.34 2.23 6.24
N THR A 97 16.69 2.29 4.96
CA THR A 97 17.95 1.75 4.41
C THR A 97 18.97 2.83 4.07
N ASN A 98 18.78 4.06 4.57
CA ASN A 98 19.63 5.23 4.30
C ASN A 98 19.80 5.52 2.79
N GLN A 99 18.78 5.21 2.01
CA GLN A 99 18.71 5.57 0.60
C GLN A 99 17.92 6.87 0.39
N LEU A 100 17.99 7.42 -0.81
CA LEU A 100 17.32 8.68 -1.13
C LEU A 100 15.79 8.52 -1.03
N ILE A 101 15.20 9.16 -0.04
CA ILE A 101 13.76 9.18 0.25
C ILE A 101 12.95 9.57 -1.00
N PHE A 102 13.47 10.52 -1.76
CA PHE A 102 12.81 11.03 -2.96
C PHE A 102 12.66 9.98 -4.05
N ILE A 103 13.70 9.15 -4.26
CA ILE A 103 13.64 8.03 -5.21
C ILE A 103 12.61 6.99 -4.76
N GLY A 104 12.59 6.67 -3.46
CA GLY A 104 11.60 5.79 -2.87
C GLY A 104 10.17 6.30 -3.07
N ALA A 105 9.95 7.60 -2.90
CA ALA A 105 8.66 8.24 -3.12
C ALA A 105 8.20 8.13 -4.58
N ILE A 106 9.08 8.39 -5.54
CA ILE A 106 8.77 8.28 -6.96
C ILE A 106 8.45 6.82 -7.33
N LEU A 107 9.32 5.88 -6.94
CA LEU A 107 9.12 4.46 -7.26
C LEU A 107 7.86 3.89 -6.60
N GLY A 108 7.60 4.26 -5.36
CA GLY A 108 6.38 3.89 -4.66
C GLY A 108 5.12 4.47 -5.33
N GLY A 109 5.17 5.71 -5.77
CA GLY A 109 4.09 6.35 -6.52
C GLY A 109 3.83 5.66 -7.86
N VAL A 110 4.88 5.36 -8.64
CA VAL A 110 4.79 4.60 -9.90
C VAL A 110 4.22 3.21 -9.64
N GLY A 111 4.70 2.52 -8.61
CA GLY A 111 4.14 1.24 -8.17
C GLY A 111 2.64 1.35 -7.86
N GLY A 112 2.22 2.42 -7.20
CA GLY A 112 0.81 2.71 -6.91
C GLY A 112 -0.05 2.83 -8.16
N ILE A 113 0.44 3.49 -9.19
CA ILE A 113 -0.25 3.58 -10.49
C ILE A 113 -0.37 2.20 -11.13
N ILE A 114 0.73 1.47 -11.25
CA ILE A 114 0.76 0.13 -11.85
C ILE A 114 -0.18 -0.81 -11.10
N GLY A 115 -0.12 -0.81 -9.76
CA GLY A 115 -0.97 -1.64 -8.91
C GLY A 115 -2.47 -1.30 -9.05
N ALA A 116 -2.81 -0.01 -9.16
CA ALA A 116 -4.19 0.41 -9.33
C ALA A 116 -4.80 -0.11 -10.64
N PHE A 117 -4.07 0.04 -11.75
CA PHE A 117 -4.54 -0.43 -13.06
C PHE A 117 -4.51 -1.96 -13.16
N ALA A 118 -3.45 -2.61 -12.68
CA ALA A 118 -3.35 -4.06 -12.67
C ALA A 118 -4.44 -4.70 -11.79
N GLY A 119 -4.66 -4.17 -10.59
CA GLY A 119 -5.71 -4.64 -9.68
C GLY A 119 -7.11 -4.46 -10.27
N TYR A 120 -7.38 -3.33 -10.90
CA TYR A 120 -8.66 -3.09 -11.59
C TYR A 120 -8.90 -4.10 -12.70
N GLU A 121 -7.90 -4.35 -13.56
CA GLU A 121 -8.03 -5.27 -14.69
C GLU A 121 -8.18 -6.72 -14.23
N ILE A 122 -7.39 -7.15 -13.25
CA ILE A 122 -7.49 -8.50 -12.68
C ILE A 122 -8.86 -8.72 -12.05
N ARG A 123 -9.33 -7.77 -11.24
CA ARG A 123 -10.65 -7.86 -10.61
C ARG A 123 -11.76 -7.91 -11.63
N ARG A 124 -11.70 -7.07 -12.66
CA ARG A 124 -12.67 -7.07 -13.76
C ARG A 124 -12.75 -8.41 -14.46
N ARG A 125 -11.60 -9.02 -14.77
CA ARG A 125 -11.54 -10.33 -15.43
C ARG A 125 -12.02 -11.46 -14.53
N LEU A 126 -11.70 -11.44 -13.25
CA LEU A 126 -12.14 -12.47 -12.30
C LEU A 126 -13.65 -12.41 -12.05
N VAL A 127 -14.22 -11.22 -11.89
CA VAL A 127 -15.67 -11.06 -11.71
C VAL A 127 -16.44 -11.49 -12.94
N SER A 128 -16.00 -11.10 -14.14
CA SER A 128 -16.70 -11.41 -15.38
C SER A 128 -16.49 -12.85 -15.88
N GLY A 129 -15.30 -13.42 -15.62
CA GLY A 129 -14.91 -14.73 -16.15
C GLY A 129 -15.30 -15.93 -15.28
N LEU A 130 -15.20 -15.79 -13.94
CA LEU A 130 -15.41 -16.89 -13.00
C LEU A 130 -16.74 -16.83 -12.23
N ASN A 131 -17.51 -15.76 -12.43
CA ASN A 131 -18.80 -15.54 -11.74
C ASN A 131 -18.71 -15.63 -10.21
N ILE A 132 -17.52 -15.29 -9.64
CA ILE A 132 -17.24 -15.29 -8.21
C ILE A 132 -17.83 -14.02 -7.60
N LYS A 133 -18.41 -14.14 -6.40
CA LYS A 133 -18.92 -12.97 -5.67
C LYS A 133 -17.76 -11.99 -5.38
N ASP A 134 -18.01 -10.72 -5.61
CA ASP A 134 -17.03 -9.63 -5.45
C ASP A 134 -16.38 -9.59 -4.06
N ILE A 135 -17.11 -10.01 -3.02
CA ILE A 135 -16.60 -10.07 -1.65
C ILE A 135 -15.43 -11.06 -1.48
N PHE A 136 -15.45 -12.20 -2.19
CA PHE A 136 -14.37 -13.17 -2.12
C PHE A 136 -13.09 -12.64 -2.79
N ILE A 137 -13.27 -11.93 -3.90
CA ILE A 137 -12.15 -11.29 -4.61
C ILE A 137 -11.54 -10.17 -3.74
N ALA A 138 -12.39 -9.37 -3.09
CA ALA A 138 -11.93 -8.34 -2.15
C ALA A 138 -11.13 -8.95 -0.99
N ALA A 139 -11.60 -10.04 -0.39
CA ALA A 139 -10.89 -10.73 0.69
C ALA A 139 -9.54 -11.30 0.22
N LEU A 140 -9.49 -11.91 -0.96
CA LEU A 140 -8.24 -12.41 -1.56
C LEU A 140 -7.24 -11.28 -1.79
N GLU A 141 -7.71 -10.15 -2.30
CA GLU A 141 -6.91 -8.97 -2.54
C GLU A 141 -6.33 -8.40 -1.24
N ASP A 142 -7.10 -8.40 -0.15
CA ASP A 142 -6.63 -8.00 1.18
C ASP A 142 -5.48 -8.90 1.66
N VAL A 143 -5.65 -10.20 1.57
CA VAL A 143 -4.63 -11.18 1.96
C VAL A 143 -3.36 -10.99 1.15
N VAL A 144 -3.48 -10.81 -0.18
CA VAL A 144 -2.34 -10.57 -1.07
C VAL A 144 -1.64 -9.26 -0.72
N THR A 145 -2.39 -8.18 -0.50
CA THR A 145 -1.84 -6.86 -0.17
C THR A 145 -1.08 -6.88 1.16
N ILE A 146 -1.66 -7.47 2.19
CA ILE A 146 -1.04 -7.60 3.51
C ILE A 146 0.23 -8.47 3.39
N GLY A 147 0.16 -9.59 2.71
CA GLY A 147 1.29 -10.48 2.49
C GLY A 147 2.44 -9.81 1.76
N LEU A 148 2.16 -9.08 0.67
CA LEU A 148 3.16 -8.31 -0.07
C LEU A 148 3.77 -7.19 0.78
N ALA A 149 2.94 -6.42 1.48
CA ALA A 149 3.42 -5.34 2.34
C ALA A 149 4.33 -5.87 3.45
N CYS A 150 3.93 -6.94 4.12
CA CYS A 150 4.76 -7.59 5.14
C CYS A 150 6.07 -8.12 4.54
N LEU A 151 6.03 -8.76 3.38
CA LEU A 151 7.23 -9.26 2.70
C LEU A 151 8.24 -8.15 2.44
N PHE A 152 7.79 -7.01 1.89
CA PHE A 152 8.68 -5.90 1.54
C PHE A 152 9.20 -5.12 2.75
N VAL A 153 8.50 -5.17 3.88
CA VAL A 153 8.91 -4.51 5.11
C VAL A 153 9.89 -5.35 5.93
N THR A 154 9.77 -6.69 5.88
CA THR A 154 10.58 -7.60 6.69
C THR A 154 11.89 -8.05 6.03
N ARG A 155 12.10 -7.72 4.77
CA ARG A 155 13.32 -8.04 4.00
C ARG A 155 14.27 -6.89 3.94
#